data_add7539f82e7a9aaaebc2288d4025956
#
_entry.id   add7539f82e7a9aaaebc2288d4025956
#
_cell.length_a   1.000
_cell.length_b   1.000
_cell.length_c   1.000
_cell.angle_alpha   90.00
_cell.angle_beta   90.00
_cell.angle_gamma   90.00
#
_symmetry.space_group_name_H-M   'P 1'
#
loop_
_entity.id
_entity.type
_entity.pdbx_description
1 polymer ?
#
loop_
_entity_poly.entity_id
_entity_poly.type
_entity_poly.pdbx_seq_one_letter_code
_entity_poly.pdbx_strand_id
1 'polypeptide(L)'
;MVIAVKQSEKSKQTDIKVAESAARAVRTVGVDQMALTRVAADAGFSSGAIYARCDDRSELVVLAWEKSFWPMLSEILTPLIDAVTTSNTQEIEHISQLFTAASAADATPDLGSAMEVIIASRRDEVIAEVVQRDINTLLDDRGVGPSTDGVHRQSVVSAISTLFGASLLNSAYDFTGRHAIDPTGLMYMFTQAVTSPKKPAKAPQPIKNAEPYKFPTTHDDVRDALIAASEYVIARSGIHRATVSRIARRAGVSVGAIYGLYENKDSLVSDCLEVLFPPQSKRDADDWSRVFTAPDQRAVVTDILANYMSPSYQQWRRFRLESIIAARHSPAIASQLSTYAAQSRETILRASTKAPRSAPVGETTGLSARASVLGLSILEIVDPTICTLDWRWVPIGRDYVVSGHAQ
;
A
#
# COMPACT_ATOMS: atom_id res chain seq x y z
N MET A 1 1.56 -5.13 40.28
CA MET A 1 2.22 -3.82 40.46
C MET A 1 3.57 -3.90 39.74
N VAL A 2 3.61 -3.57 38.42
CA VAL A 2 4.84 -3.58 37.61
C VAL A 2 5.58 -2.29 37.95
N ILE A 3 6.74 -2.40 38.58
CA ILE A 3 7.63 -1.27 38.87
C ILE A 3 8.19 -0.81 37.54
N ALA A 4 7.70 0.31 37.01
CA ALA A 4 8.28 0.97 35.83
C ALA A 4 9.71 1.40 36.19
N VAL A 5 10.70 0.64 35.70
CA VAL A 5 12.12 1.00 35.85
C VAL A 5 12.34 2.27 35.03
N LYS A 6 12.68 3.37 35.71
CA LYS A 6 12.97 4.66 35.07
C LYS A 6 14.20 4.49 34.17
N GLN A 7 14.01 4.39 32.87
CA GLN A 7 15.06 4.22 31.88
C GLN A 7 16.02 5.43 31.94
N SER A 8 17.33 5.18 31.95
CA SER A 8 18.32 6.26 31.97
C SER A 8 18.34 7.01 30.65
N GLU A 9 18.68 8.31 30.65
CA GLU A 9 18.81 9.12 29.41
C GLU A 9 19.79 8.48 28.41
N LYS A 10 20.85 7.84 28.90
CA LYS A 10 21.81 7.09 28.07
C LYS A 10 21.15 5.89 27.38
N SER A 11 20.25 5.19 28.07
CA SER A 11 19.49 4.07 27.49
C SER A 11 18.56 4.56 26.40
N LYS A 12 17.81 5.64 26.63
CA LYS A 12 16.89 6.24 25.64
C LYS A 12 17.66 6.69 24.37
N GLN A 13 18.81 7.36 24.53
CA GLN A 13 19.63 7.76 23.39
C GLN A 13 20.17 6.57 22.60
N THR A 14 20.48 5.47 23.28
CA THR A 14 20.89 4.23 22.61
C THR A 14 19.74 3.65 21.80
N ASP A 15 18.52 3.60 22.36
CA ASP A 15 17.35 3.09 21.68
C ASP A 15 17.01 3.92 20.42
N ILE A 16 17.15 5.24 20.50
CA ILE A 16 16.97 6.14 19.34
C ILE A 16 17.99 5.80 18.24
N LYS A 17 19.28 5.68 18.55
CA LYS A 17 20.31 5.36 17.56
C LYS A 17 20.11 3.98 16.92
N VAL A 18 19.69 3.00 17.72
CA VAL A 18 19.35 1.65 17.22
C VAL A 18 18.14 1.72 16.31
N ALA A 19 17.09 2.44 16.69
CA ALA A 19 15.88 2.63 15.89
C ALA A 19 16.16 3.32 14.55
N GLU A 20 16.98 4.38 14.55
CA GLU A 20 17.40 5.07 13.33
C GLU A 20 18.20 4.15 12.40
N SER A 21 19.13 3.36 12.96
CA SER A 21 19.89 2.37 12.18
C SER A 21 18.96 1.28 11.62
N ALA A 22 17.99 0.80 12.39
CA ALA A 22 16.99 -0.15 11.94
C ALA A 22 16.09 0.44 10.84
N ALA A 23 15.68 1.70 10.98
CA ALA A 23 14.91 2.41 9.95
C ALA A 23 15.71 2.53 8.62
N ARG A 24 17.02 2.85 8.70
CA ARG A 24 17.90 2.83 7.52
C ARG A 24 18.02 1.43 6.92
N ALA A 25 18.09 0.38 7.75
CA ALA A 25 18.16 -1.00 7.26
C ALA A 25 16.86 -1.40 6.54
N VAL A 26 15.68 -1.05 7.08
CA VAL A 26 14.39 -1.28 6.38
C VAL A 26 14.40 -0.60 5.01
N ARG A 27 14.88 0.64 4.94
CA ARG A 27 14.95 1.38 3.68
C ARG A 27 15.89 0.74 2.66
N THR A 28 17.05 0.23 3.10
CA THR A 28 18.11 -0.24 2.18
C THR A 28 18.01 -1.71 1.79
N VAL A 29 17.58 -2.58 2.72
CA VAL A 29 17.53 -4.03 2.51
C VAL A 29 16.15 -4.64 2.80
N GLY A 30 15.25 -3.88 3.39
CA GLY A 30 13.90 -4.33 3.74
C GLY A 30 13.82 -5.09 5.07
N VAL A 31 12.59 -5.21 5.56
CA VAL A 31 12.27 -5.90 6.83
C VAL A 31 12.78 -7.35 6.81
N ASP A 32 12.61 -8.07 5.71
CA ASP A 32 12.93 -9.50 5.64
C ASP A 32 14.43 -9.80 5.60
N GLN A 33 15.26 -8.85 5.15
CA GLN A 33 16.71 -9.02 5.02
C GLN A 33 17.50 -8.29 6.11
N MET A 34 16.85 -7.55 6.99
CA MET A 34 17.47 -6.84 8.08
C MET A 34 18.12 -7.83 9.07
N ALA A 35 19.39 -7.60 9.41
CA ALA A 35 20.16 -8.40 10.36
C ALA A 35 20.53 -7.56 11.59
N LEU A 36 20.26 -8.09 12.81
CA LEU A 36 20.52 -7.41 14.09
C LEU A 36 22.00 -7.00 14.21
N THR A 37 22.92 -7.88 13.85
CA THR A 37 24.36 -7.61 13.93
C THR A 37 24.81 -6.46 13.03
N ARG A 38 24.20 -6.30 11.86
CA ARG A 38 24.50 -5.20 10.94
C ARG A 38 23.93 -3.87 11.45
N VAL A 39 22.71 -3.91 11.99
CA VAL A 39 22.10 -2.74 12.63
C VAL A 39 22.91 -2.30 13.86
N ALA A 40 23.40 -3.25 14.67
CA ALA A 40 24.30 -2.96 15.79
C ALA A 40 25.55 -2.19 15.34
N ALA A 41 26.24 -2.73 14.34
CA ALA A 41 27.47 -2.13 13.82
C ALA A 41 27.24 -0.72 13.24
N ASP A 42 26.14 -0.53 12.47
CA ASP A 42 25.78 0.76 11.91
C ASP A 42 25.39 1.80 12.99
N ALA A 43 24.77 1.35 14.09
CA ALA A 43 24.46 2.19 15.24
C ALA A 43 25.68 2.48 16.14
N GLY A 44 26.82 1.86 15.88
CA GLY A 44 28.04 2.00 16.69
C GLY A 44 28.03 1.19 17.98
N PHE A 45 27.30 0.08 18.03
CA PHE A 45 27.17 -0.80 19.20
C PHE A 45 27.66 -2.22 18.90
N SER A 46 28.00 -2.95 19.97
CA SER A 46 28.26 -4.39 19.87
C SER A 46 26.96 -5.17 19.66
N SER A 47 27.07 -6.37 19.08
CA SER A 47 25.91 -7.28 18.94
C SER A 47 25.27 -7.60 20.30
N GLY A 48 26.05 -7.73 21.38
CA GLY A 48 25.54 -7.94 22.72
C GLY A 48 24.68 -6.78 23.24
N ALA A 49 24.98 -5.55 22.84
CA ALA A 49 24.20 -4.38 23.23
C ALA A 49 22.81 -4.34 22.54
N ILE A 50 22.71 -4.91 21.35
CA ILE A 50 21.40 -5.06 20.66
C ILE A 50 20.59 -6.21 21.28
N TYR A 51 21.21 -7.38 21.49
CA TYR A 51 20.49 -8.51 22.09
C TYR A 51 20.05 -8.27 23.54
N ALA A 52 20.60 -7.26 24.23
CA ALA A 52 20.08 -6.79 25.51
C ALA A 52 18.82 -5.94 25.40
N ARG A 53 18.35 -5.61 24.15
CA ARG A 53 17.19 -4.75 23.85
C ARG A 53 16.14 -5.42 22.97
N CYS A 54 16.59 -6.21 22.03
CA CYS A 54 15.74 -6.88 21.05
C CYS A 54 16.25 -8.32 20.92
N ASP A 55 15.40 -9.28 21.24
CA ASP A 55 15.75 -10.70 21.16
C ASP A 55 15.83 -11.17 19.70
N ASP A 56 15.02 -10.57 18.85
CA ASP A 56 14.95 -10.92 17.44
C ASP A 56 14.73 -9.71 16.52
N ARG A 57 14.54 -10.00 15.24
CA ARG A 57 14.30 -8.98 14.21
C ARG A 57 12.94 -8.29 14.38
N SER A 58 11.90 -8.99 14.84
CA SER A 58 10.56 -8.45 14.98
C SER A 58 10.54 -7.35 16.03
N GLU A 59 11.18 -7.57 17.17
CA GLU A 59 11.36 -6.56 18.22
C GLU A 59 12.20 -5.36 17.75
N LEU A 60 13.21 -5.60 16.92
CA LEU A 60 13.99 -4.52 16.33
C LEU A 60 13.16 -3.66 15.36
N VAL A 61 12.26 -4.28 14.59
CA VAL A 61 11.30 -3.56 13.73
C VAL A 61 10.30 -2.78 14.57
N VAL A 62 9.82 -3.35 15.67
CA VAL A 62 8.94 -2.64 16.62
C VAL A 62 9.64 -1.41 17.21
N LEU A 63 10.90 -1.55 17.62
CA LEU A 63 11.68 -0.41 18.11
C LEU A 63 11.82 0.70 17.04
N ALA A 64 12.09 0.33 15.79
CA ALA A 64 12.14 1.28 14.67
C ALA A 64 10.77 1.91 14.40
N TRP A 65 9.69 1.12 14.50
CA TRP A 65 8.34 1.63 14.37
C TRP A 65 8.02 2.69 15.43
N GLU A 66 8.18 2.35 16.70
CA GLU A 66 7.85 3.24 17.82
C GLU A 66 8.67 4.53 17.88
N LYS A 67 9.97 4.46 17.50
CA LYS A 67 10.88 5.60 17.65
C LYS A 67 11.11 6.40 16.37
N SER A 68 10.81 5.84 15.21
CA SER A 68 11.11 6.47 13.93
C SER A 68 9.90 6.55 13.01
N PHE A 69 9.25 5.43 12.67
CA PHE A 69 8.20 5.42 11.65
C PHE A 69 6.87 5.97 12.15
N TRP A 70 6.44 5.57 13.35
CA TRP A 70 5.17 6.03 13.90
C TRP A 70 5.14 7.53 14.21
N PRO A 71 6.16 8.12 14.83
CA PRO A 71 6.21 9.58 15.01
C PRO A 71 6.06 10.35 13.70
N MET A 72 6.82 9.97 12.66
CA MET A 72 6.72 10.58 11.33
C MET A 72 5.32 10.38 10.72
N LEU A 73 4.79 9.15 10.77
CA LEU A 73 3.50 8.84 10.15
C LEU A 73 2.34 9.54 10.86
N SER A 74 2.35 9.57 12.20
CA SER A 74 1.32 10.23 13.00
C SER A 74 1.32 11.75 12.83
N GLU A 75 2.49 12.37 12.58
CA GLU A 75 2.60 13.80 12.26
C GLU A 75 1.85 14.16 10.96
N ILE A 76 1.77 13.24 10.00
CA ILE A 76 1.04 13.43 8.74
C ILE A 76 -0.43 13.01 8.89
N LEU A 77 -0.69 11.87 9.53
CA LEU A 77 -2.05 11.33 9.65
C LEU A 77 -2.96 12.20 10.54
N THR A 78 -2.41 12.75 11.61
CA THR A 78 -3.18 13.57 12.55
C THR A 78 -3.84 14.77 11.85
N PRO A 79 -3.11 15.69 11.22
CA PRO A 79 -3.73 16.82 10.53
C PRO A 79 -4.59 16.38 9.34
N LEU A 80 -4.25 15.28 8.66
CA LEU A 80 -5.06 14.75 7.56
C LEU A 80 -6.44 14.31 8.03
N ILE A 81 -6.52 13.54 9.13
CA ILE A 81 -7.79 13.08 9.70
C ILE A 81 -8.59 14.28 10.21
N ASP A 82 -7.94 15.18 10.93
CA ASP A 82 -8.59 16.38 11.48
C ASP A 82 -9.13 17.28 10.35
N ALA A 83 -8.39 17.50 9.28
CA ALA A 83 -8.85 18.25 8.12
C ALA A 83 -10.09 17.61 7.45
N VAL A 84 -10.10 16.29 7.30
CA VAL A 84 -11.24 15.56 6.70
C VAL A 84 -12.47 15.60 7.61
N THR A 85 -12.30 15.44 8.92
CA THR A 85 -13.42 15.39 9.87
C THR A 85 -14.03 16.76 10.11
N THR A 86 -13.23 17.82 10.09
CA THR A 86 -13.67 19.20 10.26
C THR A 86 -13.99 19.95 8.96
N SER A 87 -13.74 19.29 7.80
CA SER A 87 -13.85 19.91 6.47
C SER A 87 -12.97 21.15 6.30
N ASN A 88 -11.77 21.13 6.91
CA ASN A 88 -10.81 22.24 6.84
C ASN A 88 -9.80 22.02 5.70
N THR A 89 -9.88 22.84 4.66
CA THR A 89 -8.97 22.78 3.51
C THR A 89 -7.65 23.52 3.72
N GLN A 90 -7.52 24.35 4.75
CA GLN A 90 -6.33 25.16 4.98
C GLN A 90 -5.09 24.32 5.36
N GLU A 91 -5.31 23.12 5.93
CA GLU A 91 -4.23 22.21 6.32
C GLU A 91 -3.67 21.39 5.16
N ILE A 92 -4.33 21.36 4.00
CA ILE A 92 -3.96 20.45 2.90
C ILE A 92 -2.56 20.74 2.35
N GLU A 93 -2.18 22.01 2.26
CA GLU A 93 -0.85 22.41 1.79
C GLU A 93 0.24 21.93 2.76
N HIS A 94 0.03 22.12 4.06
CA HIS A 94 0.94 21.65 5.11
C HIS A 94 1.09 20.13 5.08
N ILE A 95 -0.02 19.39 4.98
CA ILE A 95 -0.02 17.93 4.86
C ILE A 95 0.77 17.48 3.62
N SER A 96 0.60 18.17 2.49
CA SER A 96 1.34 17.88 1.27
C SER A 96 2.85 18.12 1.40
N GLN A 97 3.25 19.16 2.13
CA GLN A 97 4.66 19.44 2.45
C GLN A 97 5.26 18.36 3.34
N LEU A 98 4.56 17.92 4.40
CA LEU A 98 4.99 16.82 5.26
C LEU A 98 5.15 15.52 4.45
N PHE A 99 4.17 15.19 3.60
CA PHE A 99 4.26 14.03 2.71
C PHE A 99 5.48 14.10 1.79
N THR A 100 5.71 15.26 1.18
CA THR A 100 6.84 15.46 0.25
C THR A 100 8.17 15.27 0.96
N ALA A 101 8.32 15.86 2.16
CA ALA A 101 9.53 15.71 2.96
C ALA A 101 9.79 14.26 3.36
N ALA A 102 8.76 13.54 3.83
CA ALA A 102 8.87 12.14 4.24
C ALA A 102 8.97 11.13 3.06
N SER A 103 8.74 11.60 1.83
CA SER A 103 8.90 10.82 0.59
C SER A 103 10.20 11.16 -0.15
N ALA A 104 11.00 12.09 0.35
CA ALA A 104 12.26 12.48 -0.30
C ALA A 104 13.23 11.30 -0.39
N ALA A 105 14.07 11.32 -1.44
CA ALA A 105 14.99 10.22 -1.72
C ALA A 105 16.02 9.97 -0.60
N ASP A 106 16.33 10.97 0.22
CA ASP A 106 17.24 10.92 1.36
C ASP A 106 16.53 10.87 2.72
N ALA A 107 15.19 10.93 2.76
CA ALA A 107 14.43 10.86 4.01
C ALA A 107 14.73 9.59 4.81
N THR A 108 14.95 9.73 6.12
CA THR A 108 15.08 8.61 7.05
C THR A 108 14.55 9.06 8.41
N PRO A 109 13.44 8.52 8.91
CA PRO A 109 12.59 7.50 8.26
C PRO A 109 11.88 8.02 7.00
N ASP A 110 11.45 7.10 6.11
CA ASP A 110 10.67 7.43 4.91
C ASP A 110 9.32 6.69 4.90
N LEU A 111 8.35 7.27 4.19
CA LEU A 111 6.99 6.73 4.11
C LEU A 111 6.94 5.35 3.45
N GLY A 112 7.77 5.09 2.45
CA GLY A 112 7.81 3.78 1.79
C GLY A 112 8.23 2.67 2.74
N SER A 113 9.20 2.94 3.62
CA SER A 113 9.64 2.00 4.67
C SER A 113 8.57 1.81 5.74
N ALA A 114 7.85 2.86 6.12
CA ALA A 114 6.69 2.72 7.01
C ALA A 114 5.61 1.81 6.40
N MET A 115 5.31 1.96 5.11
CA MET A 115 4.38 1.06 4.41
C MET A 115 4.88 -0.38 4.39
N GLU A 116 6.17 -0.60 4.20
CA GLU A 116 6.75 -1.94 4.26
C GLU A 116 6.59 -2.58 5.63
N VAL A 117 6.79 -1.84 6.73
CA VAL A 117 6.55 -2.33 8.09
C VAL A 117 5.07 -2.69 8.30
N ILE A 118 4.14 -1.83 7.86
CA ILE A 118 2.69 -2.13 7.92
C ILE A 118 2.37 -3.42 7.14
N ILE A 119 2.93 -3.60 5.95
CA ILE A 119 2.67 -4.79 5.14
C ILE A 119 3.32 -6.04 5.77
N ALA A 120 4.52 -5.92 6.34
CA ALA A 120 5.20 -7.00 7.04
C ALA A 120 4.45 -7.44 8.31
N SER A 121 3.75 -6.53 8.99
CA SER A 121 2.94 -6.83 10.19
C SER A 121 1.91 -7.93 9.93
N ARG A 122 1.38 -8.04 8.72
CA ARG A 122 0.44 -9.12 8.35
C ARG A 122 1.01 -10.53 8.56
N ARG A 123 2.34 -10.66 8.59
CA ARG A 123 3.08 -11.93 8.66
C ARG A 123 3.77 -12.16 10.01
N ASP A 124 3.65 -11.21 10.91
CA ASP A 124 4.41 -11.16 12.16
C ASP A 124 3.54 -10.54 13.26
N GLU A 125 3.15 -11.38 14.22
CA GLU A 125 2.21 -10.99 15.27
C GLU A 125 2.77 -9.91 16.20
N VAL A 126 4.07 -9.91 16.47
CA VAL A 126 4.74 -8.91 17.32
C VAL A 126 4.66 -7.52 16.68
N ILE A 127 4.95 -7.45 15.38
CA ILE A 127 4.84 -6.20 14.62
C ILE A 127 3.36 -5.79 14.48
N ALA A 128 2.46 -6.76 14.25
CA ALA A 128 1.04 -6.49 14.06
C ALA A 128 0.41 -5.83 15.28
N GLU A 129 0.71 -6.34 16.48
CA GLU A 129 0.15 -5.81 17.74
C GLU A 129 0.41 -4.29 17.88
N VAL A 130 1.65 -3.87 17.62
CA VAL A 130 2.06 -2.48 17.81
C VAL A 130 1.53 -1.59 16.68
N VAL A 131 1.66 -2.02 15.44
CA VAL A 131 1.20 -1.26 14.27
C VAL A 131 -0.32 -1.06 14.29
N GLN A 132 -1.08 -2.12 14.57
CA GLN A 132 -2.55 -2.04 14.65
C GLN A 132 -3.01 -1.21 15.84
N ARG A 133 -2.38 -1.38 17.00
CA ARG A 133 -2.67 -0.56 18.19
C ARG A 133 -2.52 0.91 17.87
N ASP A 134 -1.38 1.33 17.33
CA ASP A 134 -1.06 2.74 17.16
C ASP A 134 -1.98 3.41 16.13
N ILE A 135 -2.19 2.77 14.96
CA ILE A 135 -3.06 3.30 13.91
C ILE A 135 -4.53 3.31 14.37
N ASN A 136 -5.02 2.21 14.95
CA ASN A 136 -6.42 2.15 15.39
C ASN A 136 -6.70 3.10 16.56
N THR A 137 -5.76 3.26 17.51
CA THR A 137 -5.90 4.26 18.58
C THR A 137 -6.04 5.67 18.00
N LEU A 138 -5.21 6.04 17.01
CA LEU A 138 -5.31 7.33 16.35
C LEU A 138 -6.67 7.55 15.68
N LEU A 139 -7.21 6.51 15.04
CA LEU A 139 -8.52 6.55 14.37
C LEU A 139 -9.69 6.60 15.39
N ASP A 140 -9.61 5.79 16.45
CA ASP A 140 -10.64 5.71 17.50
C ASP A 140 -10.72 7.02 18.29
N ASP A 141 -9.60 7.63 18.65
CA ASP A 141 -9.53 8.91 19.34
C ASP A 141 -10.21 10.05 18.56
N ARG A 142 -10.37 9.89 17.24
CA ARG A 142 -11.04 10.83 16.34
C ARG A 142 -12.43 10.40 15.90
N GLY A 143 -12.96 9.32 16.48
CA GLY A 143 -14.28 8.81 16.17
C GLY A 143 -14.45 8.29 14.73
N VAL A 144 -13.37 7.81 14.11
CA VAL A 144 -13.35 7.26 12.74
C VAL A 144 -12.73 5.87 12.65
N GLY A 145 -12.55 5.22 13.79
CA GLY A 145 -11.97 3.88 13.89
C GLY A 145 -12.86 2.75 13.38
N PRO A 146 -12.37 1.50 13.46
CA PRO A 146 -13.03 0.32 12.90
C PRO A 146 -14.46 0.07 13.39
N SER A 147 -14.75 0.46 14.62
CA SER A 147 -16.08 0.31 15.26
C SER A 147 -17.05 1.44 14.93
N THR A 148 -16.66 2.42 14.14
CA THR A 148 -17.45 3.60 13.85
C THR A 148 -18.18 3.46 12.53
N ASP A 149 -19.50 3.59 12.55
CA ASP A 149 -20.32 3.75 11.35
C ASP A 149 -20.51 5.24 11.06
N GLY A 150 -19.92 5.71 9.98
CA GLY A 150 -20.09 7.13 9.64
C GLY A 150 -19.49 7.55 8.31
N VAL A 151 -20.06 8.61 7.78
CA VAL A 151 -19.67 9.20 6.49
C VAL A 151 -18.25 9.77 6.55
N HIS A 152 -17.85 10.29 7.72
CA HIS A 152 -16.48 10.79 7.95
C HIS A 152 -15.44 9.67 7.85
N ARG A 153 -15.74 8.46 8.38
CA ARG A 153 -14.84 7.32 8.29
C ARG A 153 -14.49 7.00 6.85
N GLN A 154 -15.46 6.98 5.94
CA GLN A 154 -15.19 6.67 4.52
C GLN A 154 -14.35 7.73 3.84
N SER A 155 -14.53 9.00 4.16
CA SER A 155 -13.68 10.08 3.67
C SER A 155 -12.25 9.96 4.22
N VAL A 156 -12.09 9.64 5.49
CA VAL A 156 -10.80 9.40 6.14
C VAL A 156 -10.11 8.18 5.53
N VAL A 157 -10.83 7.06 5.37
CA VAL A 157 -10.31 5.86 4.69
C VAL A 157 -9.83 6.18 3.29
N SER A 158 -10.56 6.98 2.53
CA SER A 158 -10.15 7.43 1.19
C SER A 158 -8.87 8.26 1.22
N ALA A 159 -8.76 9.21 2.15
CA ALA A 159 -7.57 10.06 2.28
C ALA A 159 -6.34 9.25 2.71
N ILE A 160 -6.46 8.43 3.75
CA ILE A 160 -5.35 7.59 4.25
C ILE A 160 -4.93 6.57 3.19
N SER A 161 -5.89 5.94 2.51
CA SER A 161 -5.55 4.98 1.45
C SER A 161 -4.81 5.65 0.30
N THR A 162 -5.17 6.88 -0.06
CA THR A 162 -4.41 7.65 -1.07
C THR A 162 -2.98 7.92 -0.60
N LEU A 163 -2.80 8.36 0.64
CA LEU A 163 -1.49 8.57 1.24
C LEU A 163 -0.64 7.30 1.22
N PHE A 164 -1.18 6.19 1.74
CA PHE A 164 -0.46 4.92 1.86
C PHE A 164 -0.06 4.36 0.49
N GLY A 165 -0.99 4.36 -0.45
CA GLY A 165 -0.70 3.85 -1.78
C GLY A 165 0.28 4.72 -2.55
N ALA A 166 0.20 6.05 -2.44
CA ALA A 166 1.16 6.97 -3.02
C ALA A 166 2.57 6.77 -2.43
N SER A 167 2.66 6.64 -1.11
CA SER A 167 3.92 6.38 -0.40
C SER A 167 4.60 5.11 -0.89
N LEU A 168 3.84 4.03 -1.05
CA LEU A 168 4.38 2.76 -1.52
C LEU A 168 4.78 2.83 -3.00
N LEU A 169 3.93 3.38 -3.87
CA LEU A 169 4.22 3.47 -5.31
C LEU A 169 5.43 4.35 -5.59
N ASN A 170 5.52 5.52 -4.98
CA ASN A 170 6.65 6.43 -5.17
C ASN A 170 7.98 5.85 -4.69
N SER A 171 7.95 4.95 -3.70
CA SER A 171 9.15 4.31 -3.16
C SER A 171 9.60 3.05 -3.93
N ALA A 172 8.70 2.44 -4.72
CA ALA A 172 8.93 1.13 -5.31
C ALA A 172 9.25 1.17 -6.81
N TYR A 173 8.85 2.22 -7.50
CA TYR A 173 9.06 2.36 -8.94
C TYR A 173 10.04 3.48 -9.23
N ASP A 174 10.92 3.24 -10.19
CA ASP A 174 11.73 4.31 -10.77
C ASP A 174 10.86 5.15 -11.71
N PHE A 175 10.02 5.97 -11.13
CA PHE A 175 9.19 6.92 -11.84
C PHE A 175 9.98 8.20 -12.17
N THR A 176 11.03 8.07 -12.96
CA THR A 176 11.77 9.24 -13.42
C THR A 176 10.84 10.19 -14.18
N GLY A 177 10.50 11.28 -13.55
CA GLY A 177 9.96 12.51 -14.13
C GLY A 177 8.45 12.59 -14.38
N ARG A 178 7.76 11.55 -14.85
CA ARG A 178 6.32 11.64 -15.22
C ARG A 178 5.39 10.64 -14.54
N HIS A 179 5.90 9.81 -13.68
CA HIS A 179 5.17 8.66 -13.17
C HIS A 179 4.97 8.68 -11.64
N ALA A 180 5.67 9.55 -10.93
CA ALA A 180 5.43 9.79 -9.52
C ALA A 180 4.06 10.44 -9.30
N ILE A 181 3.40 10.07 -8.22
CA ILE A 181 2.25 10.83 -7.75
C ILE A 181 2.82 12.12 -7.16
N ASP A 182 2.62 13.21 -7.88
CA ASP A 182 3.14 14.51 -7.50
C ASP A 182 2.33 15.12 -6.35
N PRO A 183 2.90 16.11 -5.63
CA PRO A 183 2.19 16.80 -4.54
C PRO A 183 0.87 17.43 -4.98
N THR A 184 0.76 17.91 -6.22
CA THR A 184 -0.46 18.53 -6.77
C THR A 184 -1.61 17.52 -6.84
N GLY A 185 -1.32 16.30 -7.30
CA GLY A 185 -2.29 15.22 -7.34
C GLY A 185 -2.77 14.79 -5.96
N LEU A 186 -1.87 14.73 -5.00
CA LEU A 186 -2.23 14.44 -3.61
C LEU A 186 -3.08 15.55 -2.99
N MET A 187 -2.69 16.81 -3.18
CA MET A 187 -3.47 17.97 -2.74
C MET A 187 -4.88 17.92 -3.30
N TYR A 188 -5.02 17.61 -4.60
CA TYR A 188 -6.32 17.44 -5.22
C TYR A 188 -7.14 16.33 -4.54
N MET A 189 -6.55 15.14 -4.30
CA MET A 189 -7.22 14.02 -3.66
C MET A 189 -7.63 14.34 -2.22
N PHE A 190 -6.77 14.98 -1.45
CA PHE A 190 -7.07 15.39 -0.09
C PHE A 190 -8.16 16.46 -0.08
N THR A 191 -8.11 17.43 -0.99
CA THR A 191 -9.20 18.43 -1.15
C THR A 191 -10.53 17.74 -1.45
N GLN A 192 -10.55 16.75 -2.32
CA GLN A 192 -11.77 15.96 -2.58
C GLN A 192 -12.26 15.23 -1.33
N ALA A 193 -11.39 14.58 -0.58
CA ALA A 193 -11.78 13.89 0.65
C ALA A 193 -12.34 14.85 1.71
N VAL A 194 -11.78 16.06 1.80
CA VAL A 194 -12.19 17.12 2.76
C VAL A 194 -13.53 17.76 2.33
N THR A 195 -13.69 18.09 1.04
CA THR A 195 -14.82 18.90 0.53
C THR A 195 -15.97 18.08 -0.01
N SER A 196 -15.76 16.79 -0.30
CA SER A 196 -16.82 15.93 -0.81
C SER A 196 -18.04 15.89 0.09
N PRO A 197 -19.27 15.89 -0.49
CA PRO A 197 -20.48 15.71 0.27
C PRO A 197 -20.39 14.42 1.08
N LYS A 198 -20.59 14.55 2.39
CA LYS A 198 -20.53 13.39 3.31
C LYS A 198 -21.67 12.40 3.09
N LYS A 199 -22.63 12.76 2.23
CA LYS A 199 -23.76 11.92 1.83
C LYS A 199 -24.15 12.23 0.38
N PRO A 200 -24.20 11.25 -0.55
CA PRO A 200 -24.66 11.50 -1.89
C PRO A 200 -26.12 11.93 -1.88
N ALA A 201 -26.48 12.84 -2.80
CA ALA A 201 -27.85 13.34 -2.95
C ALA A 201 -28.85 12.22 -3.30
N LYS A 202 -28.37 11.17 -3.98
CA LYS A 202 -29.15 9.99 -4.35
C LYS A 202 -28.30 8.72 -4.13
N ALA A 203 -28.90 7.72 -3.48
CA ALA A 203 -28.22 6.43 -3.33
C ALA A 203 -27.93 5.80 -4.70
N PRO A 204 -26.69 5.36 -4.98
CA PRO A 204 -26.39 4.61 -6.19
C PRO A 204 -27.22 3.32 -6.27
N GLN A 205 -27.37 2.80 -7.50
CA GLN A 205 -28.03 1.51 -7.71
C GLN A 205 -27.27 0.40 -6.94
N PRO A 206 -27.98 -0.64 -6.46
CA PRO A 206 -27.31 -1.78 -5.81
C PRO A 206 -26.23 -2.38 -6.71
N ILE A 207 -25.08 -2.70 -6.11
CA ILE A 207 -23.99 -3.36 -6.80
C ILE A 207 -24.47 -4.75 -7.25
N LYS A 208 -24.36 -5.03 -8.54
CA LYS A 208 -24.52 -6.39 -9.05
C LYS A 208 -23.33 -7.22 -8.58
N ASN A 209 -23.54 -8.51 -8.36
CA ASN A 209 -22.53 -9.44 -7.82
C ASN A 209 -21.12 -9.16 -8.34
N ALA A 210 -20.16 -9.04 -7.42
CA ALA A 210 -18.75 -8.88 -7.76
C ALA A 210 -18.30 -10.06 -8.63
N GLU A 211 -17.60 -9.75 -9.74
CA GLU A 211 -17.02 -10.81 -10.55
C GLU A 211 -15.87 -11.47 -9.77
N PRO A 212 -15.84 -12.80 -9.67
CA PRO A 212 -14.74 -13.48 -8.99
C PRO A 212 -13.40 -13.23 -9.69
N TYR A 213 -12.33 -13.23 -8.90
CA TYR A 213 -10.98 -13.22 -9.45
C TYR A 213 -10.78 -14.41 -10.38
N LYS A 214 -10.39 -14.12 -11.63
CA LYS A 214 -10.06 -15.13 -12.63
C LYS A 214 -8.55 -15.26 -12.69
N PHE A 215 -8.04 -16.43 -12.29
CA PHE A 215 -6.63 -16.73 -12.42
C PHE A 215 -6.27 -16.82 -13.92
N PRO A 216 -5.23 -16.11 -14.38
CA PRO A 216 -4.77 -16.22 -15.76
C PRO A 216 -4.23 -17.62 -16.04
N THR A 217 -4.46 -18.12 -17.26
CA THR A 217 -3.91 -19.43 -17.70
C THR A 217 -2.94 -19.24 -18.85
N THR A 218 -1.85 -20.01 -18.83
CA THR A 218 -0.85 -20.08 -19.90
C THR A 218 -1.10 -21.25 -20.85
N HIS A 219 -2.11 -22.10 -20.56
CA HIS A 219 -2.38 -23.36 -21.25
C HIS A 219 -1.28 -24.43 -21.08
N ASP A 220 -0.45 -24.28 -20.05
CA ASP A 220 0.51 -25.28 -19.59
C ASP A 220 0.16 -25.60 -18.12
N ASP A 221 -0.39 -26.77 -17.86
CA ASP A 221 -0.91 -27.17 -16.56
C ASP A 221 0.15 -27.14 -15.46
N VAL A 222 1.40 -27.48 -15.76
CA VAL A 222 2.50 -27.50 -14.79
C VAL A 222 2.94 -26.06 -14.48
N ARG A 223 3.09 -25.23 -15.51
CA ARG A 223 3.41 -23.82 -15.36
C ARG A 223 2.31 -23.09 -14.58
N ASP A 224 1.04 -23.31 -14.94
CA ASP A 224 -0.11 -22.71 -14.26
C ASP A 224 -0.17 -23.12 -12.78
N ALA A 225 0.09 -24.39 -12.47
CA ALA A 225 0.16 -24.87 -11.09
C ALA A 225 1.32 -24.21 -10.29
N LEU A 226 2.49 -24.02 -10.94
CA LEU A 226 3.63 -23.35 -10.32
C LEU A 226 3.37 -21.86 -10.09
N ILE A 227 2.75 -21.17 -11.03
CA ILE A 227 2.39 -19.75 -10.90
C ILE A 227 1.35 -19.56 -9.78
N ALA A 228 0.29 -20.39 -9.76
CA ALA A 228 -0.71 -20.36 -8.69
C ALA A 228 -0.13 -20.65 -7.31
N ALA A 229 0.77 -21.64 -7.22
CA ALA A 229 1.47 -21.95 -5.97
C ALA A 229 2.41 -20.80 -5.54
N SER A 230 3.08 -20.17 -6.48
CA SER A 230 3.97 -19.02 -6.22
C SER A 230 3.17 -17.80 -5.75
N GLU A 231 2.07 -17.46 -6.42
CA GLU A 231 1.16 -16.41 -5.96
C GLU A 231 0.72 -16.66 -4.51
N TYR A 232 0.26 -17.87 -4.22
CA TYR A 232 -0.19 -18.24 -2.87
C TYR A 232 0.91 -18.13 -1.81
N VAL A 233 2.10 -18.67 -2.09
CA VAL A 233 3.22 -18.69 -1.13
C VAL A 233 3.75 -17.27 -0.91
N ILE A 234 3.93 -16.50 -1.98
CA ILE A 234 4.40 -15.11 -1.91
C ILE A 234 3.38 -14.24 -1.18
N ALA A 235 2.10 -14.34 -1.51
CA ALA A 235 1.03 -13.62 -0.83
C ALA A 235 1.01 -13.85 0.68
N ARG A 236 1.46 -14.99 1.17
CA ARG A 236 1.48 -15.33 2.60
C ARG A 236 2.78 -15.02 3.31
N SER A 237 3.91 -15.08 2.64
CA SER A 237 5.22 -15.05 3.29
C SER A 237 6.17 -13.99 2.73
N GLY A 238 5.80 -13.29 1.69
CA GLY A 238 6.70 -12.39 0.96
C GLY A 238 7.65 -13.13 0.01
N ILE A 239 8.22 -12.40 -0.95
CA ILE A 239 9.11 -12.98 -1.97
C ILE A 239 10.37 -13.57 -1.33
N HIS A 240 10.97 -12.90 -0.35
CA HIS A 240 12.21 -13.39 0.28
C HIS A 240 12.03 -14.72 1.02
N ARG A 241 10.93 -14.87 1.76
CA ARG A 241 10.62 -16.08 2.55
C ARG A 241 9.96 -17.18 1.71
N ALA A 242 9.54 -16.90 0.49
CA ALA A 242 9.06 -17.90 -0.46
C ALA A 242 10.24 -18.74 -0.96
N THR A 243 10.27 -20.03 -0.60
CA THR A 243 11.30 -20.97 -1.06
C THR A 243 10.79 -21.85 -2.17
N VAL A 244 11.68 -22.26 -3.08
CA VAL A 244 11.34 -23.20 -4.18
C VAL A 244 10.68 -24.48 -3.63
N SER A 245 11.17 -25.01 -2.49
CA SER A 245 10.59 -26.22 -1.87
C SER A 245 9.16 -26.00 -1.36
N ARG A 246 8.82 -24.82 -0.83
CA ARG A 246 7.45 -24.50 -0.43
C ARG A 246 6.52 -24.37 -1.64
N ILE A 247 7.00 -23.76 -2.72
CA ILE A 247 6.27 -23.61 -3.98
C ILE A 247 6.05 -24.99 -4.60
N ALA A 248 7.09 -25.83 -4.74
CA ALA A 248 6.99 -27.20 -5.27
C ALA A 248 5.95 -28.03 -4.52
N ARG A 249 6.04 -28.05 -3.19
CA ARG A 249 5.06 -28.76 -2.34
C ARG A 249 3.64 -28.24 -2.54
N ARG A 250 3.45 -26.93 -2.69
CA ARG A 250 2.14 -26.33 -2.91
C ARG A 250 1.58 -26.66 -4.30
N ALA A 251 2.43 -26.69 -5.32
CA ALA A 251 2.08 -27.04 -6.69
C ALA A 251 1.88 -28.56 -6.90
N GLY A 252 2.28 -29.40 -5.93
CA GLY A 252 2.21 -30.86 -6.07
C GLY A 252 3.28 -31.42 -7.01
N VAL A 253 4.39 -30.71 -7.21
CA VAL A 253 5.50 -31.14 -8.09
C VAL A 253 6.81 -31.33 -7.32
N SER A 254 7.78 -32.00 -7.91
CA SER A 254 9.12 -32.09 -7.34
C SER A 254 9.91 -30.78 -7.50
N VAL A 255 10.88 -30.54 -6.62
CA VAL A 255 11.81 -29.41 -6.77
C VAL A 255 12.60 -29.51 -8.10
N GLY A 256 12.94 -30.74 -8.52
CA GLY A 256 13.58 -30.99 -9.82
C GLY A 256 12.72 -30.57 -11.01
N ALA A 257 11.41 -30.70 -10.93
CA ALA A 257 10.50 -30.24 -11.98
C ALA A 257 10.52 -28.70 -12.12
N ILE A 258 10.68 -27.98 -11.02
CA ILE A 258 10.84 -26.51 -11.08
C ILE A 258 12.14 -26.13 -11.78
N TYR A 259 13.27 -26.76 -11.41
CA TYR A 259 14.57 -26.48 -12.03
C TYR A 259 14.69 -26.99 -13.48
N GLY A 260 13.76 -27.83 -13.93
CA GLY A 260 13.60 -28.17 -15.33
C GLY A 260 12.96 -27.05 -16.17
N LEU A 261 12.20 -26.14 -15.54
CA LEU A 261 11.51 -25.03 -16.21
C LEU A 261 12.18 -23.67 -15.93
N TYR A 262 12.78 -23.51 -14.76
CA TYR A 262 13.35 -22.24 -14.29
C TYR A 262 14.76 -22.43 -13.78
N GLU A 263 15.67 -21.57 -14.20
CA GLU A 263 17.07 -21.60 -13.78
C GLU A 263 17.22 -21.42 -12.25
N ASN A 264 16.42 -20.53 -11.68
CA ASN A 264 16.46 -20.17 -10.27
C ASN A 264 15.11 -19.65 -9.78
N LYS A 265 15.04 -19.25 -8.49
CA LYS A 265 13.82 -18.67 -7.90
C LYS A 265 13.43 -17.35 -8.57
N ASP A 266 14.40 -16.54 -8.97
CA ASP A 266 14.13 -15.21 -9.52
C ASP A 266 13.49 -15.30 -10.91
N SER A 267 13.90 -16.29 -11.72
CA SER A 267 13.23 -16.56 -13.01
C SER A 267 11.80 -17.05 -12.84
N LEU A 268 11.52 -17.88 -11.82
CA LEU A 268 10.16 -18.27 -11.49
C LEU A 268 9.32 -17.07 -11.01
N VAL A 269 9.88 -16.19 -10.15
CA VAL A 269 9.19 -14.97 -9.70
C VAL A 269 8.92 -14.04 -10.88
N SER A 270 9.90 -13.84 -11.77
CA SER A 270 9.72 -13.02 -12.97
C SER A 270 8.60 -13.53 -13.86
N ASP A 271 8.52 -14.85 -14.07
CA ASP A 271 7.42 -15.47 -14.83
C ASP A 271 6.06 -15.28 -14.14
N CYS A 272 6.00 -15.41 -12.81
CA CYS A 272 4.77 -15.10 -12.05
C CYS A 272 4.31 -13.66 -12.26
N LEU A 273 5.24 -12.70 -12.26
CA LEU A 273 4.90 -11.30 -12.51
C LEU A 273 4.40 -11.10 -13.94
N GLU A 274 5.05 -11.74 -14.92
CA GLU A 274 4.68 -11.65 -16.33
C GLU A 274 3.28 -12.22 -16.63
N VAL A 275 2.90 -13.30 -15.96
CA VAL A 275 1.59 -13.92 -16.16
C VAL A 275 0.49 -13.21 -15.36
N LEU A 276 0.77 -12.77 -14.14
CA LEU A 276 -0.27 -12.28 -13.24
C LEU A 276 -0.54 -10.77 -13.36
N PHE A 277 0.48 -9.93 -13.59
CA PHE A 277 0.29 -8.48 -13.58
C PHE A 277 -0.37 -7.91 -14.85
N PRO A 278 0.01 -8.30 -16.09
CA PRO A 278 -0.55 -7.67 -17.28
C PRO A 278 -2.08 -7.82 -17.39
N PRO A 279 -2.70 -9.01 -17.17
CA PRO A 279 -4.14 -9.14 -17.22
C PRO A 279 -4.87 -8.28 -16.19
N GLN A 280 -4.34 -8.19 -14.96
CA GLN A 280 -4.91 -7.36 -13.91
C GLN A 280 -4.70 -5.87 -14.19
N SER A 281 -3.52 -5.47 -14.66
CA SER A 281 -3.25 -4.08 -15.06
C SER A 281 -4.14 -3.64 -16.22
N LYS A 282 -4.41 -4.54 -17.18
CA LYS A 282 -5.33 -4.29 -18.28
C LYS A 282 -6.76 -4.12 -17.75
N ARG A 283 -7.21 -5.02 -16.88
CA ARG A 283 -8.54 -4.95 -16.25
C ARG A 283 -8.72 -3.64 -15.49
N ASP A 284 -7.76 -3.29 -14.62
CA ASP A 284 -7.77 -2.04 -13.87
C ASP A 284 -7.88 -0.83 -14.82
N ALA A 285 -7.13 -0.84 -15.93
CA ALA A 285 -7.17 0.22 -16.93
C ALA A 285 -8.51 0.28 -17.67
N ASP A 286 -9.09 -0.86 -18.02
CA ASP A 286 -10.41 -0.95 -18.68
C ASP A 286 -11.53 -0.45 -17.72
N ASP A 287 -11.47 -0.85 -16.45
CA ASP A 287 -12.41 -0.44 -15.42
C ASP A 287 -12.36 1.08 -15.18
N TRP A 288 -11.17 1.65 -14.98
CA TRP A 288 -11.02 3.10 -14.84
C TRP A 288 -11.40 3.86 -16.12
N SER A 289 -11.17 3.27 -17.30
CA SER A 289 -11.58 3.86 -18.56
C SER A 289 -13.12 3.98 -18.67
N ARG A 290 -13.86 3.04 -18.08
CA ARG A 290 -15.34 3.10 -18.02
C ARG A 290 -15.83 4.28 -17.16
N VAL A 291 -15.09 4.67 -16.14
CA VAL A 291 -15.46 5.81 -15.28
C VAL A 291 -15.62 7.09 -16.09
N PHE A 292 -14.72 7.32 -17.07
CA PHE A 292 -14.73 8.57 -17.85
C PHE A 292 -15.93 8.74 -18.76
N THR A 293 -16.55 7.65 -19.20
CA THR A 293 -17.67 7.67 -20.15
C THR A 293 -19.00 7.29 -19.52
N ALA A 294 -19.00 6.88 -18.27
CA ALA A 294 -20.23 6.44 -17.59
C ALA A 294 -21.15 7.62 -17.24
N PRO A 295 -22.45 7.48 -17.45
CA PRO A 295 -23.44 8.47 -16.99
C PRO A 295 -23.47 8.63 -15.47
N ASP A 296 -23.27 7.53 -14.75
CA ASP A 296 -23.11 7.49 -13.29
C ASP A 296 -21.71 6.94 -12.93
N GLN A 297 -20.77 7.86 -12.84
CA GLN A 297 -19.39 7.55 -12.52
C GLN A 297 -19.23 6.98 -11.11
N ARG A 298 -20.02 7.45 -10.16
CA ARG A 298 -20.01 6.97 -8.78
C ARG A 298 -20.41 5.49 -8.71
N ALA A 299 -21.44 5.09 -9.46
CA ALA A 299 -21.83 3.68 -9.53
C ALA A 299 -20.69 2.80 -10.05
N VAL A 300 -20.00 3.24 -11.11
CA VAL A 300 -18.87 2.48 -11.68
C VAL A 300 -17.72 2.39 -10.69
N VAL A 301 -17.33 3.48 -10.03
CA VAL A 301 -16.28 3.45 -9.00
C VAL A 301 -16.67 2.56 -7.83
N THR A 302 -17.92 2.61 -7.39
CA THR A 302 -18.46 1.73 -6.35
C THR A 302 -18.30 0.26 -6.72
N ASP A 303 -18.66 -0.11 -7.95
CA ASP A 303 -18.51 -1.48 -8.46
C ASP A 303 -17.05 -1.91 -8.52
N ILE A 304 -16.14 -1.04 -8.98
CA ILE A 304 -14.71 -1.29 -9.02
C ILE A 304 -14.18 -1.59 -7.61
N LEU A 305 -14.47 -0.72 -6.64
CA LEU A 305 -13.98 -0.87 -5.26
C LEU A 305 -14.56 -2.10 -4.58
N ALA A 306 -15.85 -2.34 -4.69
CA ALA A 306 -16.50 -3.52 -4.13
C ALA A 306 -15.92 -4.82 -4.69
N ASN A 307 -15.66 -4.83 -6.00
CA ASN A 307 -15.05 -5.96 -6.67
C ASN A 307 -13.62 -6.20 -6.20
N TYR A 308 -12.79 -5.14 -6.23
CA TYR A 308 -11.40 -5.19 -5.82
C TYR A 308 -11.21 -5.58 -4.34
N MET A 309 -12.09 -5.09 -3.46
CA MET A 309 -12.04 -5.41 -2.03
C MET A 309 -12.76 -6.70 -1.66
N SER A 310 -13.38 -7.39 -2.62
CA SER A 310 -14.03 -8.68 -2.37
C SER A 310 -13.04 -9.75 -1.88
N PRO A 311 -13.52 -10.76 -1.12
CA PRO A 311 -12.66 -11.84 -0.64
C PRO A 311 -11.95 -12.62 -1.76
N SER A 312 -12.56 -12.72 -2.96
CA SER A 312 -11.97 -13.42 -4.10
C SER A 312 -10.66 -12.78 -4.59
N TYR A 313 -10.50 -11.46 -4.40
CA TYR A 313 -9.29 -10.72 -4.79
C TYR A 313 -8.26 -10.63 -3.67
N GLN A 314 -8.52 -11.13 -2.47
CA GLN A 314 -7.61 -10.95 -1.32
C GLN A 314 -6.22 -11.54 -1.58
N GLN A 315 -6.13 -12.73 -2.19
CA GLN A 315 -4.84 -13.33 -2.49
C GLN A 315 -4.04 -12.48 -3.49
N TRP A 316 -4.70 -12.00 -4.54
CA TRP A 316 -4.10 -11.08 -5.51
C TRP A 316 -3.62 -9.77 -4.86
N ARG A 317 -4.46 -9.12 -4.02
CA ARG A 317 -4.06 -7.91 -3.30
C ARG A 317 -2.79 -8.13 -2.48
N ARG A 318 -2.71 -9.22 -1.74
CA ARG A 318 -1.54 -9.59 -0.94
C ARG A 318 -0.31 -9.86 -1.80
N PHE A 319 -0.45 -10.64 -2.86
CA PHE A 319 0.64 -10.89 -3.81
C PHE A 319 1.15 -9.60 -4.44
N ARG A 320 0.25 -8.71 -4.86
CA ARG A 320 0.59 -7.41 -5.40
C ARG A 320 1.39 -6.56 -4.41
N LEU A 321 0.98 -6.47 -3.16
CA LEU A 321 1.71 -5.73 -2.12
C LEU A 321 3.13 -6.28 -1.92
N GLU A 322 3.27 -7.60 -1.78
CA GLU A 322 4.58 -8.25 -1.60
C GLU A 322 5.50 -8.07 -2.82
N SER A 323 4.93 -8.03 -4.02
CA SER A 323 5.68 -7.77 -5.25
C SER A 323 6.18 -6.32 -5.32
N ILE A 324 5.34 -5.37 -4.89
CA ILE A 324 5.72 -3.95 -4.87
C ILE A 324 6.77 -3.69 -3.78
N ILE A 325 6.67 -4.33 -2.60
CA ILE A 325 7.75 -4.25 -1.59
C ILE A 325 9.06 -4.80 -2.16
N ALA A 326 9.03 -5.95 -2.83
CA ALA A 326 10.24 -6.52 -3.41
C ALA A 326 10.86 -5.60 -4.47
N ALA A 327 10.06 -4.84 -5.21
CA ALA A 327 10.53 -3.85 -6.17
C ALA A 327 11.38 -2.74 -5.52
N ARG A 328 11.12 -2.38 -4.26
CA ARG A 328 11.94 -1.39 -3.53
C ARG A 328 13.39 -1.84 -3.37
N HIS A 329 13.64 -3.14 -3.36
CA HIS A 329 14.95 -3.73 -3.06
C HIS A 329 15.51 -4.56 -4.24
N SER A 330 14.78 -4.65 -5.37
CA SER A 330 15.19 -5.39 -6.56
C SER A 330 14.96 -4.56 -7.82
N PRO A 331 16.03 -4.01 -8.44
CA PRO A 331 15.91 -3.26 -9.68
C PRO A 331 15.25 -4.05 -10.82
N ALA A 332 15.45 -5.36 -10.87
CA ALA A 332 14.84 -6.23 -11.89
C ALA A 332 13.30 -6.27 -11.75
N ILE A 333 12.80 -6.48 -10.52
CA ILE A 333 11.36 -6.46 -10.22
C ILE A 333 10.80 -5.05 -10.45
N ALA A 334 11.50 -4.01 -10.01
CA ALA A 334 11.08 -2.62 -10.22
C ALA A 334 10.91 -2.30 -11.71
N SER A 335 11.88 -2.66 -12.54
CA SER A 335 11.82 -2.46 -13.99
C SER A 335 10.64 -3.19 -14.64
N GLN A 336 10.41 -4.46 -14.26
CA GLN A 336 9.31 -5.26 -14.79
C GLN A 336 7.95 -4.65 -14.41
N LEU A 337 7.75 -4.31 -13.13
CA LEU A 337 6.50 -3.70 -12.67
C LEU A 337 6.28 -2.30 -13.23
N SER A 338 7.35 -1.51 -13.43
CA SER A 338 7.27 -0.19 -14.06
C SER A 338 6.78 -0.28 -15.51
N THR A 339 7.21 -1.31 -16.25
CA THR A 339 6.74 -1.58 -17.62
C THR A 339 5.22 -1.82 -17.64
N TYR A 340 4.70 -2.67 -16.74
CA TYR A 340 3.26 -2.94 -16.65
C TYR A 340 2.46 -1.70 -16.20
N ALA A 341 3.02 -0.93 -15.28
CA ALA A 341 2.42 0.32 -14.83
C ALA A 341 2.31 1.35 -15.97
N ALA A 342 3.34 1.47 -16.81
CA ALA A 342 3.35 2.37 -17.96
C ALA A 342 2.30 1.99 -19.02
N GLN A 343 2.17 0.70 -19.35
CA GLN A 343 1.16 0.20 -20.27
C GLN A 343 -0.28 0.48 -19.80
N SER A 344 -0.54 0.21 -18.52
CA SER A 344 -1.82 0.49 -17.89
C SER A 344 -2.15 1.99 -17.90
N ARG A 345 -1.17 2.83 -17.59
CA ARG A 345 -1.29 4.29 -17.62
C ARG A 345 -1.65 4.81 -19.02
N GLU A 346 -0.96 4.34 -20.05
CA GLU A 346 -1.25 4.75 -21.43
C GLU A 346 -2.69 4.42 -21.83
N THR A 347 -3.20 3.26 -21.40
CA THR A 347 -4.60 2.87 -21.64
C THR A 347 -5.58 3.84 -20.97
N ILE A 348 -5.34 4.21 -19.71
CA ILE A 348 -6.17 5.15 -18.97
C ILE A 348 -6.11 6.54 -19.62
N LEU A 349 -4.93 7.01 -20.02
CA LEU A 349 -4.78 8.31 -20.69
C LEU A 349 -5.54 8.35 -22.03
N ARG A 350 -5.44 7.32 -22.86
CA ARG A 350 -6.20 7.23 -24.11
C ARG A 350 -7.71 7.24 -23.86
N ALA A 351 -8.18 6.62 -22.78
CA ALA A 351 -9.59 6.65 -22.43
C ALA A 351 -10.03 8.03 -21.92
N SER A 352 -9.19 8.73 -21.18
CA SER A 352 -9.49 10.07 -20.65
C SER A 352 -9.72 11.10 -21.76
N THR A 353 -9.06 10.93 -22.93
CA THR A 353 -9.29 11.82 -24.09
C THR A 353 -10.69 11.71 -24.69
N LYS A 354 -11.43 10.64 -24.38
CA LYS A 354 -12.81 10.41 -24.78
C LYS A 354 -13.84 10.95 -23.77
N ALA A 355 -13.35 11.42 -22.61
CA ALA A 355 -14.22 12.00 -21.60
C ALA A 355 -14.89 13.30 -22.13
N PRO A 356 -16.10 13.62 -21.69
CA PRO A 356 -16.71 14.91 -21.99
C PRO A 356 -15.74 16.05 -21.59
N ARG A 357 -15.68 17.12 -22.41
CA ARG A 357 -14.77 18.26 -22.18
C ARG A 357 -14.94 18.96 -20.82
N SER A 358 -16.01 18.67 -20.10
CA SER A 358 -16.26 19.15 -18.73
C SER A 358 -15.54 18.36 -17.64
N ALA A 359 -14.80 17.31 -17.99
CA ALA A 359 -14.09 16.48 -17.03
C ALA A 359 -12.58 16.80 -17.08
N PRO A 360 -12.02 17.45 -16.08
CA PRO A 360 -10.59 17.64 -15.99
C PRO A 360 -9.95 16.34 -15.49
N VAL A 361 -9.83 15.38 -16.38
CA VAL A 361 -9.11 14.15 -16.09
C VAL A 361 -7.71 14.34 -16.62
N GLY A 362 -6.85 14.88 -15.78
CA GLY A 362 -5.43 14.91 -16.03
C GLY A 362 -4.80 13.54 -15.74
N GLU A 363 -3.60 13.38 -16.23
CA GLU A 363 -2.68 12.26 -15.95
C GLU A 363 -2.61 11.93 -14.45
N THR A 364 -2.60 12.95 -13.62
CA THR A 364 -2.52 12.94 -12.17
C THR A 364 -3.71 12.20 -11.51
N THR A 365 -4.91 12.32 -12.05
CA THR A 365 -6.12 11.73 -11.47
C THR A 365 -6.11 10.19 -11.55
N GLY A 366 -5.69 9.64 -12.69
CA GLY A 366 -5.62 8.19 -12.87
C GLY A 366 -4.58 7.52 -11.98
N LEU A 367 -3.42 8.16 -11.77
CA LEU A 367 -2.38 7.67 -10.88
C LEU A 367 -2.82 7.72 -9.41
N SER A 368 -3.48 8.80 -9.00
CA SER A 368 -3.99 8.98 -7.65
C SER A 368 -5.09 7.97 -7.31
N ALA A 369 -5.97 7.66 -8.26
CA ALA A 369 -6.97 6.60 -8.09
C ALA A 369 -6.34 5.23 -7.88
N ARG A 370 -5.28 4.90 -8.62
CA ARG A 370 -4.53 3.64 -8.44
C ARG A 370 -3.84 3.58 -7.08
N ALA A 371 -3.32 4.71 -6.61
CA ALA A 371 -2.76 4.82 -5.27
C ALA A 371 -3.83 4.53 -4.21
N SER A 372 -5.00 5.14 -4.31
CA SER A 372 -6.09 4.90 -3.36
C SER A 372 -6.48 3.43 -3.28
N VAL A 373 -6.64 2.76 -4.43
CA VAL A 373 -6.95 1.33 -4.48
C VAL A 373 -5.85 0.47 -3.85
N LEU A 374 -4.58 0.79 -4.11
CA LEU A 374 -3.46 0.09 -3.49
C LEU A 374 -3.42 0.32 -1.98
N GLY A 375 -3.63 1.56 -1.56
CA GLY A 375 -3.63 1.93 -0.15
C GLY A 375 -4.77 1.30 0.65
N LEU A 376 -5.93 1.05 0.04
CA LEU A 376 -6.99 0.24 0.65
C LEU A 376 -6.49 -1.16 1.01
N SER A 377 -5.66 -1.76 0.17
CA SER A 377 -5.06 -3.08 0.45
C SER A 377 -4.06 -3.03 1.61
N ILE A 378 -3.38 -1.90 1.82
CA ILE A 378 -2.49 -1.69 2.97
C ILE A 378 -3.33 -1.46 4.23
N LEU A 379 -4.34 -0.62 4.13
CA LEU A 379 -5.19 -0.28 5.27
C LEU A 379 -6.04 -1.48 5.75
N GLU A 380 -6.42 -2.40 4.86
CA GLU A 380 -7.06 -3.68 5.20
C GLU A 380 -6.23 -4.51 6.21
N ILE A 381 -4.91 -4.34 6.25
CA ILE A 381 -4.02 -5.08 7.15
C ILE A 381 -4.23 -4.64 8.61
N VAL A 382 -4.46 -3.37 8.82
CA VAL A 382 -4.66 -2.78 10.15
C VAL A 382 -6.15 -2.69 10.54
N ASP A 383 -7.03 -2.56 9.55
CA ASP A 383 -8.48 -2.51 9.72
C ASP A 383 -9.19 -3.43 8.70
N PRO A 384 -9.38 -4.71 9.03
CA PRO A 384 -10.07 -5.66 8.15
C PRO A 384 -11.52 -5.29 7.83
N THR A 385 -12.16 -4.44 8.64
CA THR A 385 -13.55 -4.02 8.42
C THR A 385 -13.71 -3.14 7.17
N ILE A 386 -12.61 -2.63 6.63
CA ILE A 386 -12.59 -1.88 5.35
C ILE A 386 -13.21 -2.70 4.22
N CYS A 387 -13.00 -4.03 4.18
CA CYS A 387 -13.61 -4.89 3.16
C CYS A 387 -15.13 -4.90 3.19
N THR A 388 -15.75 -4.48 4.30
CA THR A 388 -17.21 -4.45 4.49
C THR A 388 -17.81 -3.05 4.39
N LEU A 389 -17.02 -2.04 4.04
CA LEU A 389 -17.51 -0.68 3.87
C LEU A 389 -18.56 -0.59 2.77
N ASP A 390 -19.51 0.28 2.97
CA ASP A 390 -20.45 0.64 1.91
C ASP A 390 -19.79 1.61 0.92
N TRP A 391 -19.18 1.04 -0.14
CA TRP A 391 -18.43 1.77 -1.15
C TRP A 391 -19.26 2.85 -1.89
N ARG A 392 -20.61 2.85 -1.76
CA ARG A 392 -21.47 3.88 -2.32
C ARG A 392 -21.24 5.26 -1.69
N TRP A 393 -20.62 5.30 -0.51
CA TRP A 393 -20.37 6.52 0.26
C TRP A 393 -18.93 7.02 0.17
N VAL A 394 -18.03 6.26 -0.42
CA VAL A 394 -16.64 6.70 -0.59
C VAL A 394 -16.59 7.94 -1.49
N PRO A 395 -15.86 9.01 -1.13
CA PRO A 395 -15.81 10.26 -1.90
C PRO A 395 -14.99 10.16 -3.19
N ILE A 396 -15.07 9.03 -3.86
CA ILE A 396 -14.47 8.77 -5.17
C ILE A 396 -15.62 8.74 -6.17
N GLY A 397 -15.61 9.53 -7.23
CA GLY A 397 -16.66 9.48 -8.23
C GLY A 397 -16.94 10.83 -8.88
N ARG A 398 -18.20 11.27 -8.94
CA ARG A 398 -18.62 12.44 -9.71
C ARG A 398 -17.80 13.70 -9.42
N ASP A 399 -17.45 13.92 -8.15
CA ASP A 399 -16.67 15.08 -7.73
C ASP A 399 -15.20 14.99 -8.19
N TYR A 400 -14.74 13.80 -8.50
CA TYR A 400 -13.43 13.50 -9.05
C TYR A 400 -13.25 13.96 -10.50
N VAL A 401 -14.34 13.97 -11.25
CA VAL A 401 -14.36 14.24 -12.70
C VAL A 401 -14.92 15.63 -13.01
N VAL A 402 -15.76 16.19 -12.15
CA VAL A 402 -16.52 17.41 -12.42
C VAL A 402 -15.93 18.67 -11.80
N SER A 403 -15.13 18.57 -10.76
CA SER A 403 -14.67 19.75 -9.98
C SER A 403 -13.50 20.53 -10.57
N GLY A 404 -13.07 20.25 -11.78
CA GLY A 404 -11.98 20.97 -12.44
C GLY A 404 -12.39 22.23 -13.23
N HIS A 405 -13.59 22.76 -13.04
CA HIS A 405 -14.03 23.97 -13.74
C HIS A 405 -14.56 25.03 -12.79
N ALA A 406 -13.79 25.32 -11.74
CA ALA A 406 -13.93 26.58 -11.02
C ALA A 406 -12.61 27.34 -11.14
N GLN A 407 -12.30 27.81 -12.34
CA GLN A 407 -11.53 29.03 -12.62
C GLN A 407 -11.99 29.58 -13.96
#